data_b6f4416c29ba410c08c7968f8943f6b6
#
_entry.id   b6f4416c29ba410c08c7968f8943f6b6
#
_cell.length_a   1.000
_cell.length_b   1.000
_cell.length_c   1.000
_cell.angle_alpha   90.00
_cell.angle_beta   90.00
_cell.angle_gamma   90.00
#
_symmetry.space_group_name_H-M   'P 1'
#
loop_
_entity.id
_entity.type
_entity.pdbx_description
1 polymer ?
#
loop_
_entity_poly.entity_id
_entity_poly.type
_entity_poly.pdbx_seq_one_letter_code
_entity_poly.pdbx_strand_id
1 'polypeptide(L)'
;QRRMAPLTLDEVAKVIGKDVIDLSQEILQIAEKELGVFDQSLVYCLAVHLNAAFTRLGQGKKIINPNLAAIKEKFSHEYAAACKMALAIEQHYKIELPDDEVGYIALYLHKTETEEEGRIGVVVAAHGGVASALLDVASRLLNVTHGKSFNMSFEQDPTEACADLQKIIYEADDGKGVLLLVDIGSLLTLGEII
;
A
#
# COMPACT_ATOMS: atom_id res chain seq x y z
N GLN A 1 -25.17 10.16 -10.07
CA GLN A 1 -23.98 9.75 -9.31
C GLN A 1 -22.77 10.26 -10.07
N ARG A 2 -22.11 11.31 -9.55
CA ARG A 2 -20.84 11.79 -10.11
C ARG A 2 -19.78 10.74 -9.79
N ARG A 3 -19.26 10.05 -10.80
CA ARG A 3 -18.03 9.28 -10.69
C ARG A 3 -16.92 10.27 -10.34
N MET A 4 -16.32 10.13 -9.16
CA MET A 4 -15.07 10.83 -8.86
C MET A 4 -14.00 10.27 -9.79
N ALA A 5 -13.34 11.16 -10.53
CA ALA A 5 -12.17 10.78 -11.33
C ALA A 5 -11.02 10.35 -10.38
N PRO A 6 -10.11 9.47 -10.82
CA PRO A 6 -8.92 9.16 -10.03
C PRO A 6 -8.14 10.45 -9.76
N LEU A 7 -7.58 10.55 -8.54
CA LEU A 7 -6.74 11.70 -8.18
C LEU A 7 -5.61 11.83 -9.19
N THR A 8 -5.56 12.98 -9.84
CA THR A 8 -4.50 13.29 -10.79
C THR A 8 -3.22 13.71 -10.04
N LEU A 9 -2.08 13.63 -10.72
CA LEU A 9 -0.80 14.19 -10.26
C LEU A 9 -0.94 15.59 -9.66
N ASP A 10 -1.72 16.43 -10.33
CA ASP A 10 -1.95 17.81 -9.91
C ASP A 10 -2.77 17.91 -8.61
N GLU A 11 -3.65 16.98 -8.35
CA GLU A 11 -4.46 16.96 -7.12
C GLU A 11 -3.62 16.46 -5.93
N VAL A 12 -2.79 15.46 -6.14
CA VAL A 12 -1.82 15.00 -5.13
C VAL A 12 -0.80 16.09 -4.85
N ALA A 13 -0.30 16.77 -5.90
CA ALA A 13 0.64 17.89 -5.77
C ALA A 13 0.07 19.07 -4.96
N LYS A 14 -1.23 19.33 -5.04
CA LYS A 14 -1.88 20.38 -4.24
C LYS A 14 -1.91 20.07 -2.75
N VAL A 15 -1.94 18.79 -2.38
CA VAL A 15 -2.01 18.36 -0.98
C VAL A 15 -0.63 18.16 -0.37
N ILE A 16 0.30 17.56 -1.13
CA ILE A 16 1.65 17.18 -0.66
C ILE A 16 2.66 18.31 -0.91
N GLY A 17 2.46 19.10 -1.95
CA GLY A 17 3.42 20.08 -2.46
C GLY A 17 4.22 19.51 -3.64
N LYS A 18 4.34 20.34 -4.68
CA LYS A 18 5.04 19.95 -5.90
C LYS A 18 6.51 19.62 -5.64
N ASP A 19 7.16 20.36 -4.74
CA ASP A 19 8.58 20.19 -4.40
C ASP A 19 8.89 18.77 -3.88
N VAL A 20 7.98 18.18 -3.09
CA VAL A 20 8.17 16.82 -2.55
C VAL A 20 7.95 15.76 -3.64
N ILE A 21 7.06 16.01 -4.59
CA ILE A 21 6.86 15.13 -5.74
C ILE A 21 8.07 15.15 -6.67
N ASP A 22 8.55 16.33 -7.00
CA ASP A 22 9.73 16.53 -7.84
C ASP A 22 10.96 15.86 -7.20
N LEU A 23 11.14 16.03 -5.87
CA LEU A 23 12.16 15.31 -5.11
C LEU A 23 11.99 13.80 -5.20
N SER A 24 10.77 13.30 -4.99
CA SER A 24 10.49 11.85 -5.03
C SER A 24 10.83 11.26 -6.38
N GLN A 25 10.56 12.00 -7.45
CA GLN A 25 10.91 11.60 -8.81
C GLN A 25 12.43 11.60 -9.04
N GLU A 26 13.15 12.61 -8.54
CA GLU A 26 14.60 12.71 -8.63
C GLU A 26 15.30 11.56 -7.89
N ILE A 27 14.92 11.32 -6.63
CA ILE A 27 15.55 10.27 -5.83
C ILE A 27 15.21 8.87 -6.33
N LEU A 28 14.02 8.66 -6.91
CA LEU A 28 13.68 7.37 -7.50
C LEU A 28 14.59 7.01 -8.67
N GLN A 29 14.99 7.99 -9.49
CA GLN A 29 15.96 7.79 -10.56
C GLN A 29 17.34 7.30 -10.06
N ILE A 30 17.69 7.61 -8.80
CA ILE A 30 18.90 7.10 -8.18
C ILE A 30 18.78 5.58 -7.95
N ALA A 31 17.63 5.12 -7.44
CA ALA A 31 17.37 3.72 -7.20
C ALA A 31 17.22 2.93 -8.53
N GLU A 32 16.61 3.54 -9.55
CA GLU A 32 16.39 2.90 -10.85
C GLU A 32 17.71 2.50 -11.56
N LYS A 33 18.78 3.23 -11.32
CA LYS A 33 20.10 2.91 -11.89
C LYS A 33 20.65 1.57 -11.41
N GLU A 34 20.23 1.11 -10.25
CA GLU A 34 20.75 -0.11 -9.60
C GLU A 34 19.71 -1.23 -9.57
N LEU A 35 18.44 -0.88 -9.38
CA LEU A 35 17.37 -1.85 -9.17
C LEU A 35 16.44 -1.99 -10.39
N GLY A 36 16.69 -1.21 -11.46
CA GLY A 36 15.84 -1.18 -12.65
C GLY A 36 14.60 -0.33 -12.48
N VAL A 37 13.83 -0.15 -13.56
CA VAL A 37 12.68 0.77 -13.66
C VAL A 37 11.56 0.38 -12.70
N PHE A 38 10.96 1.37 -12.06
CA PHE A 38 9.79 1.24 -11.19
C PHE A 38 8.53 1.78 -11.84
N ASP A 39 7.38 1.37 -11.32
CA ASP A 39 6.10 1.94 -11.72
C ASP A 39 5.98 3.39 -11.25
N GLN A 40 5.34 4.24 -12.08
CA GLN A 40 5.15 5.66 -11.78
C GLN A 40 4.39 5.91 -10.46
N SER A 41 3.56 4.96 -10.02
CA SER A 41 2.84 5.04 -8.75
C SER A 41 3.76 5.10 -7.54
N LEU A 42 4.99 4.57 -7.64
CA LEU A 42 5.97 4.59 -6.57
C LEU A 42 6.41 6.02 -6.22
N VAL A 43 6.45 6.93 -7.19
CA VAL A 43 6.72 8.35 -6.96
C VAL A 43 5.74 8.93 -5.94
N TYR A 44 4.44 8.59 -6.06
CA TYR A 44 3.42 9.07 -5.13
C TYR A 44 3.53 8.45 -3.75
N CYS A 45 3.80 7.14 -3.69
CA CYS A 45 4.02 6.45 -2.42
C CYS A 45 5.18 7.08 -1.66
N LEU A 46 6.29 7.34 -2.35
CA LEU A 46 7.45 8.02 -1.79
C LEU A 46 7.13 9.46 -1.37
N ALA A 47 6.41 10.23 -2.20
CA ALA A 47 6.03 11.60 -1.88
C ALA A 47 5.15 11.69 -0.62
N VAL A 48 4.16 10.81 -0.48
CA VAL A 48 3.32 10.72 0.73
C VAL A 48 4.17 10.39 1.94
N HIS A 49 5.05 9.39 1.83
CA HIS A 49 5.94 8.99 2.93
C HIS A 49 6.89 10.12 3.33
N LEU A 50 7.58 10.75 2.37
CA LEU A 50 8.54 11.82 2.64
C LEU A 50 7.86 13.05 3.23
N ASN A 51 6.70 13.45 2.75
CA ASN A 51 5.95 14.56 3.32
C ASN A 51 5.61 14.31 4.79
N ALA A 52 5.18 13.10 5.12
CA ALA A 52 4.92 12.70 6.49
C ALA A 52 6.19 12.63 7.33
N ALA A 53 7.30 12.11 6.78
CA ALA A 53 8.60 12.03 7.43
C ALA A 53 9.16 13.44 7.75
N PHE A 54 9.15 14.36 6.79
CA PHE A 54 9.60 15.73 6.98
C PHE A 54 8.78 16.48 8.03
N THR A 55 7.46 16.27 8.03
CA THR A 55 6.58 16.84 9.06
C THR A 55 6.94 16.32 10.45
N ARG A 56 7.17 15.00 10.61
CA ARG A 56 7.59 14.40 11.89
C ARG A 56 8.93 14.92 12.36
N LEU A 57 9.92 14.94 11.47
CA LEU A 57 11.28 15.38 11.78
C LEU A 57 11.30 16.87 12.14
N GLY A 58 10.54 17.72 11.43
CA GLY A 58 10.37 19.12 11.77
C GLY A 58 9.75 19.37 13.15
N GLN A 59 8.98 18.38 13.67
CA GLN A 59 8.43 18.40 15.03
C GLN A 59 9.34 17.73 16.06
N GLY A 60 10.54 17.32 15.69
CA GLY A 60 11.46 16.56 16.54
C GLY A 60 11.01 15.14 16.89
N LYS A 61 10.02 14.60 16.17
CA LYS A 61 9.49 13.25 16.34
C LYS A 61 10.26 12.26 15.48
N LYS A 62 10.49 11.06 16.01
CA LYS A 62 11.11 9.95 15.28
C LYS A 62 10.11 8.80 15.15
N ILE A 63 10.21 8.05 14.08
CA ILE A 63 9.53 6.78 13.92
C ILE A 63 10.48 5.65 14.33
N ILE A 64 9.96 4.53 14.72
CA ILE A 64 10.72 3.30 14.98
C ILE A 64 10.27 2.26 13.95
N ASN A 65 11.24 1.65 13.27
CA ASN A 65 10.98 0.53 12.37
C ASN A 65 11.37 -0.78 13.08
N PRO A 66 10.39 -1.55 13.59
CA PRO A 66 10.68 -2.76 14.35
C PRO A 66 11.36 -3.84 13.51
N ASN A 67 11.28 -3.73 12.18
CA ASN A 67 11.84 -4.69 11.24
C ASN A 67 13.16 -4.22 10.59
N LEU A 68 13.75 -3.10 11.05
CA LEU A 68 14.92 -2.51 10.40
C LEU A 68 16.09 -3.50 10.23
N ALA A 69 16.38 -4.30 11.25
CA ALA A 69 17.44 -5.30 11.17
C ALA A 69 17.17 -6.35 10.07
N ALA A 70 15.95 -6.86 10.02
CA ALA A 70 15.53 -7.82 9.00
C ALA A 70 15.54 -7.22 7.59
N ILE A 71 15.17 -5.94 7.46
CA ILE A 71 15.22 -5.21 6.17
C ILE A 71 16.67 -5.10 5.68
N LYS A 72 17.58 -4.68 6.56
CA LYS A 72 19.00 -4.56 6.24
C LYS A 72 19.62 -5.89 5.80
N GLU A 73 19.17 -6.99 6.37
CA GLU A 73 19.65 -8.33 6.04
C GLU A 73 19.01 -8.87 4.76
N LYS A 74 17.68 -8.85 4.67
CA LYS A 74 16.93 -9.50 3.58
C LYS A 74 16.87 -8.67 2.30
N PHE A 75 16.85 -7.35 2.41
CA PHE A 75 16.70 -6.38 1.31
C PHE A 75 17.91 -5.46 1.24
N SER A 76 19.10 -6.04 1.32
CA SER A 76 20.35 -5.29 1.42
C SER A 76 20.62 -4.38 0.21
N HIS A 77 20.20 -4.77 -1.00
CA HIS A 77 20.34 -4.00 -2.22
C HIS A 77 19.40 -2.78 -2.21
N GLU A 78 18.13 -2.99 -1.87
CA GLU A 78 17.14 -1.93 -1.74
C GLU A 78 17.52 -0.97 -0.62
N TYR A 79 18.03 -1.50 0.50
CA TYR A 79 18.49 -0.66 1.60
C TYR A 79 19.71 0.20 1.19
N ALA A 80 20.65 -0.36 0.44
CA ALA A 80 21.79 0.39 -0.09
C ALA A 80 21.35 1.51 -1.06
N ALA A 81 20.38 1.23 -1.93
CA ALA A 81 19.78 2.23 -2.81
C ALA A 81 19.04 3.32 -1.99
N ALA A 82 18.25 2.92 -0.99
CA ALA A 82 17.57 3.85 -0.09
C ALA A 82 18.54 4.77 0.67
N CYS A 83 19.71 4.26 1.10
CA CYS A 83 20.75 5.08 1.71
C CYS A 83 21.27 6.16 0.75
N LYS A 84 21.46 5.83 -0.54
CA LYS A 84 21.87 6.82 -1.55
C LYS A 84 20.80 7.88 -1.79
N MET A 85 19.53 7.46 -1.80
CA MET A 85 18.39 8.40 -1.85
C MET A 85 18.39 9.34 -0.65
N ALA A 86 18.59 8.81 0.57
CA ALA A 86 18.66 9.59 1.80
C ALA A 86 19.79 10.61 1.77
N LEU A 87 20.97 10.24 1.27
CA LEU A 87 22.09 11.18 1.09
C LEU A 87 21.76 12.30 0.11
N ALA A 88 21.06 12.02 -0.98
CA ALA A 88 20.62 13.06 -1.91
C ALA A 88 19.60 13.99 -1.28
N ILE A 89 18.68 13.50 -0.47
CA ILE A 89 17.73 14.30 0.31
C ILE A 89 18.48 15.22 1.29
N GLU A 90 19.44 14.70 2.04
CA GLU A 90 20.24 15.45 2.99
C GLU A 90 21.02 16.59 2.29
N GLN A 91 21.65 16.30 1.15
CA GLN A 91 22.41 17.28 0.39
C GLN A 91 21.53 18.43 -0.12
N HIS A 92 20.33 18.12 -0.58
CA HIS A 92 19.44 19.06 -1.24
C HIS A 92 18.58 19.84 -0.22
N TYR A 93 17.98 19.13 0.74
CA TYR A 93 17.00 19.68 1.68
C TYR A 93 17.58 19.96 3.07
N LYS A 94 18.84 19.56 3.32
CA LYS A 94 19.49 19.68 4.65
C LYS A 94 18.71 18.96 5.76
N ILE A 95 18.01 17.88 5.40
CA ILE A 95 17.25 17.03 6.30
C ILE A 95 17.94 15.66 6.32
N GLU A 96 18.51 15.29 7.45
CA GLU A 96 19.04 13.95 7.70
C GLU A 96 17.88 12.98 7.98
N LEU A 97 17.77 11.92 7.18
CA LEU A 97 16.79 10.87 7.41
C LEU A 97 17.37 9.81 8.36
N PRO A 98 16.67 9.51 9.49
CA PRO A 98 17.06 8.40 10.35
C PRO A 98 17.01 7.06 9.61
N ASP A 99 17.83 6.11 10.05
CA ASP A 99 17.88 4.73 9.53
C ASP A 99 16.50 4.05 9.46
N ASP A 100 15.63 4.33 10.43
CA ASP A 100 14.26 3.81 10.47
C ASP A 100 13.43 4.28 9.26
N GLU A 101 13.55 5.54 8.87
CA GLU A 101 12.88 6.10 7.67
C GLU A 101 13.50 5.51 6.39
N VAL A 102 14.82 5.36 6.35
CA VAL A 102 15.53 4.71 5.23
C VAL A 102 15.07 3.26 5.05
N GLY A 103 14.83 2.54 6.16
CA GLY A 103 14.27 1.20 6.13
C GLY A 103 12.88 1.13 5.49
N TYR A 104 12.01 2.11 5.74
CA TYR A 104 10.72 2.19 5.06
C TYR A 104 10.86 2.51 3.57
N ILE A 105 11.79 3.40 3.18
CA ILE A 105 12.08 3.65 1.76
C ILE A 105 12.55 2.35 1.07
N ALA A 106 13.42 1.58 1.72
CA ALA A 106 13.88 0.30 1.17
C ALA A 106 12.73 -0.68 0.91
N LEU A 107 11.72 -0.73 1.80
CA LEU A 107 10.52 -1.55 1.58
C LEU A 107 9.70 -1.09 0.37
N TYR A 108 9.60 0.21 0.10
CA TYR A 108 8.95 0.70 -1.12
C TYR A 108 9.73 0.32 -2.39
N LEU A 109 11.05 0.22 -2.32
CA LEU A 109 11.89 -0.16 -3.44
C LEU A 109 11.90 -1.67 -3.68
N HIS A 110 11.51 -2.46 -2.68
CA HIS A 110 11.44 -3.90 -2.83
C HIS A 110 10.36 -4.26 -3.84
N LYS A 111 10.79 -4.67 -5.03
CA LYS A 111 9.89 -5.26 -6.01
C LYS A 111 9.55 -6.67 -5.52
N THR A 112 8.33 -6.87 -5.08
CA THR A 112 7.81 -8.23 -5.03
C THR A 112 7.87 -8.76 -6.46
N GLU A 113 8.64 -9.80 -6.71
CA GLU A 113 8.64 -10.49 -8.00
C GLU A 113 7.24 -11.05 -8.21
N THR A 114 6.43 -10.31 -8.97
CA THR A 114 4.99 -10.58 -9.15
C THR A 114 4.70 -11.15 -10.53
N GLU A 115 5.55 -12.06 -11.05
CA GLU A 115 5.21 -12.68 -12.34
C GLU A 115 5.00 -14.20 -12.32
N GLU A 116 5.34 -14.93 -11.23
CA GLU A 116 5.02 -16.39 -11.15
C GLU A 116 4.55 -16.88 -9.78
N GLU A 117 4.54 -16.07 -8.75
CA GLU A 117 4.01 -16.47 -7.45
C GLU A 117 2.66 -15.80 -7.21
N GLY A 118 1.60 -16.59 -7.07
CA GLY A 118 0.24 -16.13 -6.76
C GLY A 118 0.19 -15.06 -5.68
N ARG A 119 -0.79 -14.18 -5.74
CA ARG A 119 -0.97 -13.07 -4.80
C ARG A 119 -1.90 -13.50 -3.67
N ILE A 120 -1.73 -12.90 -2.49
CA ILE A 120 -2.73 -13.03 -1.43
C ILE A 120 -4.02 -12.37 -1.93
N GLY A 121 -5.11 -13.14 -2.01
CA GLY A 121 -6.42 -12.62 -2.35
C GLY A 121 -6.91 -11.64 -1.29
N VAL A 122 -7.69 -10.65 -1.69
CA VAL A 122 -8.33 -9.72 -0.76
C VAL A 122 -9.84 -9.80 -0.96
N VAL A 123 -10.57 -10.11 0.11
CA VAL A 123 -12.03 -10.08 0.12
C VAL A 123 -12.50 -9.13 1.20
N VAL A 124 -13.31 -8.17 0.82
CA VAL A 124 -14.00 -7.27 1.75
C VAL A 124 -15.44 -7.75 1.87
N ALA A 125 -15.88 -8.12 3.07
CA ALA A 125 -17.25 -8.55 3.34
C ALA A 125 -17.91 -7.63 4.34
N ALA A 126 -19.08 -7.10 4.00
CA ALA A 126 -19.80 -6.17 4.84
C ALA A 126 -21.32 -6.24 4.60
N HIS A 127 -22.10 -5.75 5.53
CA HIS A 127 -23.55 -5.63 5.38
C HIS A 127 -23.94 -4.48 4.45
N GLY A 128 -25.00 -4.67 3.68
CA GLY A 128 -25.45 -3.72 2.67
C GLY A 128 -24.42 -3.50 1.56
N GLY A 129 -24.30 -2.29 1.04
CA GLY A 129 -23.38 -1.95 -0.06
C GLY A 129 -21.99 -1.48 0.36
N VAL A 130 -21.59 -1.68 1.62
CA VAL A 130 -20.37 -1.09 2.18
C VAL A 130 -19.12 -1.72 1.59
N ALA A 131 -19.09 -3.05 1.44
CA ALA A 131 -17.92 -3.76 0.94
C ALA A 131 -17.52 -3.30 -0.47
N SER A 132 -18.48 -3.24 -1.39
CA SER A 132 -18.21 -2.78 -2.76
C SER A 132 -17.83 -1.31 -2.82
N ALA A 133 -18.40 -0.45 -1.97
CA ALA A 133 -18.04 0.96 -1.90
C ALA A 133 -16.61 1.16 -1.40
N LEU A 134 -16.18 0.45 -0.36
CA LEU A 134 -14.81 0.49 0.17
C LEU A 134 -13.81 0.00 -0.87
N LEU A 135 -14.10 -1.13 -1.51
CA LEU A 135 -13.23 -1.70 -2.52
C LEU A 135 -13.09 -0.78 -3.75
N ASP A 136 -14.19 -0.16 -4.21
CA ASP A 136 -14.16 0.81 -5.32
C ASP A 136 -13.27 2.02 -4.98
N VAL A 137 -13.39 2.57 -3.77
CA VAL A 137 -12.53 3.68 -3.33
C VAL A 137 -11.08 3.26 -3.25
N ALA A 138 -10.78 2.12 -2.61
CA ALA A 138 -9.41 1.62 -2.49
C ALA A 138 -8.78 1.33 -3.86
N SER A 139 -9.53 0.68 -4.76
CA SER A 139 -9.07 0.37 -6.11
C SER A 139 -8.73 1.61 -6.92
N ARG A 140 -9.51 2.67 -6.77
CA ARG A 140 -9.26 3.95 -7.44
C ARG A 140 -8.05 4.69 -6.87
N LEU A 141 -7.92 4.71 -5.54
CA LEU A 141 -6.81 5.39 -4.87
C LEU A 141 -5.46 4.73 -5.18
N LEU A 142 -5.46 3.40 -5.23
CA LEU A 142 -4.25 2.61 -5.44
C LEU A 142 -4.01 2.25 -6.92
N ASN A 143 -4.96 2.59 -7.80
CA ASN A 143 -4.95 2.20 -9.21
C ASN A 143 -4.76 0.67 -9.42
N VAL A 144 -5.44 -0.13 -8.61
CA VAL A 144 -5.40 -1.60 -8.66
C VAL A 144 -6.81 -2.17 -8.80
N THR A 145 -6.92 -3.32 -9.46
CA THR A 145 -8.19 -4.06 -9.61
C THR A 145 -8.18 -5.36 -8.81
N HIS A 146 -7.31 -5.45 -7.81
CA HIS A 146 -7.14 -6.61 -6.98
C HIS A 146 -8.08 -6.56 -5.78
N GLY A 147 -8.88 -7.59 -5.62
CA GLY A 147 -9.83 -7.74 -4.54
C GLY A 147 -11.25 -8.01 -5.00
N LYS A 148 -12.03 -8.65 -4.14
CA LYS A 148 -13.45 -8.96 -4.33
C LYS A 148 -14.26 -8.43 -3.17
N SER A 149 -15.54 -8.16 -3.41
CA SER A 149 -16.46 -7.68 -2.38
C SER A 149 -17.61 -8.65 -2.19
N PHE A 150 -18.01 -8.86 -0.95
CA PHE A 150 -19.23 -9.56 -0.56
C PHE A 150 -20.13 -8.60 0.21
N ASN A 151 -21.30 -8.30 -0.33
CA ASN A 151 -22.31 -7.45 0.31
C ASN A 151 -23.43 -8.33 0.85
N MET A 152 -23.38 -8.64 2.14
CA MET A 152 -24.42 -9.44 2.81
C MET A 152 -25.68 -8.62 3.02
N SER A 153 -26.83 -9.11 2.58
CA SER A 153 -28.12 -8.53 2.97
C SER A 153 -28.43 -8.83 4.42
N PHE A 154 -29.09 -7.89 5.13
CA PHE A 154 -29.57 -8.12 6.49
C PHE A 154 -30.66 -9.21 6.58
N GLU A 155 -31.29 -9.53 5.46
CA GLU A 155 -32.35 -10.54 5.35
C GLU A 155 -31.84 -11.87 4.78
N GLN A 156 -30.54 -11.95 4.42
CA GLN A 156 -29.95 -13.16 3.83
C GLN A 156 -29.79 -14.27 4.88
N ASP A 157 -30.16 -15.50 4.49
CA ASP A 157 -29.92 -16.65 5.33
C ASP A 157 -28.43 -16.86 5.60
N PRO A 158 -27.99 -17.06 6.86
CA PRO A 158 -26.59 -17.22 7.19
C PRO A 158 -25.89 -18.39 6.46
N THR A 159 -26.61 -19.48 6.17
CA THR A 159 -26.07 -20.64 5.46
C THR A 159 -25.79 -20.29 3.99
N GLU A 160 -26.72 -19.57 3.35
CA GLU A 160 -26.53 -19.08 1.98
C GLU A 160 -25.41 -18.06 1.93
N ALA A 161 -25.35 -17.14 2.89
CA ALA A 161 -24.30 -16.15 2.99
C ALA A 161 -22.91 -16.80 3.13
N CYS A 162 -22.81 -17.87 3.93
CA CYS A 162 -21.58 -18.64 4.09
C CYS A 162 -21.14 -19.29 2.77
N ALA A 163 -22.04 -19.91 2.05
CA ALA A 163 -21.75 -20.55 0.76
C ALA A 163 -21.30 -19.51 -0.30
N ASP A 164 -21.97 -18.36 -0.36
CA ASP A 164 -21.62 -17.28 -1.28
C ASP A 164 -20.25 -16.67 -0.96
N LEU A 165 -19.97 -16.44 0.33
CA LEU A 165 -18.68 -15.92 0.78
C LEU A 165 -17.55 -16.92 0.50
N GLN A 166 -17.77 -18.20 0.77
CA GLN A 166 -16.84 -19.28 0.48
C GLN A 166 -16.44 -19.32 -1.01
N LYS A 167 -17.42 -19.18 -1.89
CA LYS A 167 -17.19 -19.13 -3.34
C LYS A 167 -16.33 -17.93 -3.72
N ILE A 168 -16.60 -16.74 -3.17
CA ILE A 168 -15.84 -15.52 -3.44
C ILE A 168 -14.41 -15.65 -2.91
N ILE A 169 -14.22 -16.25 -1.73
CA ILE A 169 -12.89 -16.53 -1.16
C ILE A 169 -12.11 -17.48 -2.07
N TYR A 170 -12.72 -18.59 -2.49
CA TYR A 170 -12.09 -19.53 -3.38
C TYR A 170 -11.69 -18.90 -4.73
N GLU A 171 -12.53 -18.03 -5.29
CA GLU A 171 -12.24 -17.31 -6.51
C GLU A 171 -11.19 -16.20 -6.34
N ALA A 172 -10.93 -15.74 -5.12
CA ALA A 172 -9.93 -14.71 -4.81
C ALA A 172 -8.57 -15.34 -4.48
N ASP A 173 -8.52 -16.61 -4.14
CA ASP A 173 -7.30 -17.32 -3.80
C ASP A 173 -6.49 -17.67 -5.06
N ASP A 174 -5.32 -17.09 -5.16
CA ASP A 174 -4.36 -17.36 -6.24
C ASP A 174 -3.20 -18.26 -5.73
N GLY A 175 -3.46 -19.10 -4.75
CA GLY A 175 -2.53 -20.08 -4.17
C GLY A 175 -1.70 -19.56 -3.00
N LYS A 176 -1.92 -18.32 -2.56
CA LYS A 176 -1.25 -17.71 -1.38
C LYS A 176 -2.21 -17.45 -0.21
N GLY A 177 -3.45 -17.90 -0.32
CA GLY A 177 -4.51 -17.63 0.65
C GLY A 177 -5.19 -16.28 0.43
N VAL A 178 -6.16 -15.98 1.30
CA VAL A 178 -7.02 -14.81 1.19
C VAL A 178 -7.04 -14.03 2.49
N LEU A 179 -6.86 -12.72 2.40
CA LEU A 179 -7.13 -11.78 3.49
C LEU A 179 -8.61 -11.40 3.44
N LEU A 180 -9.37 -11.84 4.43
CA LEU A 180 -10.78 -11.49 4.60
C LEU A 180 -10.92 -10.32 5.57
N LEU A 181 -11.49 -9.20 5.09
CA LEU A 181 -11.80 -8.02 5.90
C LEU A 181 -13.31 -7.96 6.13
N VAL A 182 -13.75 -7.88 7.37
CA VAL A 182 -15.18 -7.87 7.75
C VAL A 182 -15.56 -6.64 8.58
N ASP A 183 -16.83 -6.23 8.53
CA ASP A 183 -17.34 -5.06 9.26
C ASP A 183 -17.80 -5.38 10.68
N ILE A 184 -18.59 -6.43 10.89
CA ILE A 184 -19.17 -6.79 12.20
C ILE A 184 -19.14 -8.31 12.47
N GLY A 185 -19.35 -8.67 13.73
CA GLY A 185 -19.11 -9.99 14.31
C GLY A 185 -19.79 -11.19 13.63
N SER A 186 -20.97 -11.04 13.02
CA SER A 186 -21.62 -12.13 12.28
C SER A 186 -20.77 -12.62 11.11
N LEU A 187 -20.17 -11.71 10.35
CA LEU A 187 -19.25 -12.07 9.26
C LEU A 187 -17.91 -12.61 9.75
N LEU A 188 -17.44 -12.16 10.93
CA LEU A 188 -16.26 -12.72 11.56
C LEU A 188 -16.46 -14.19 11.89
N THR A 189 -17.60 -14.54 12.49
CA THR A 189 -17.97 -15.94 12.80
C THR A 189 -18.06 -16.80 11.54
N LEU A 190 -18.59 -16.26 10.43
CA LEU A 190 -18.59 -16.98 9.16
C LEU A 190 -17.16 -17.21 8.64
N GLY A 191 -16.27 -16.23 8.76
CA GLY A 191 -14.86 -16.35 8.38
C GLY A 191 -14.07 -17.37 9.21
N GLU A 192 -14.47 -17.64 10.46
CA GLU A 192 -13.86 -18.68 11.31
C GLU A 192 -14.30 -20.10 10.94
N ILE A 193 -15.41 -20.23 10.21
CA ILE A 193 -16.00 -21.52 9.81
C ILE A 193 -15.51 -21.94 8.42
N ILE A 194 -15.14 -21.01 7.58
CA ILE A 194 -14.63 -21.20 6.22
C ILE A 194 -13.15 -21.54 6.22
#